data_e6dea8b30e853493704fb34afcccef39
#
_entry.id   e6dea8b30e853493704fb34afcccef39
#
_cell.length_a   1.000
_cell.length_b   1.000
_cell.length_c   1.000
_cell.angle_alpha   90.00
_cell.angle_beta   90.00
_cell.angle_gamma   90.00
#
_symmetry.space_group_name_H-M   'P 1'
#
loop_
_entity.id
_entity.type
_entity.pdbx_description
1 polymer ?
#
loop_
_entity_poly.entity_id
_entity_poly.type
_entity_poly.pdbx_seq_one_letter_code
_entity_poly.pdbx_strand_id
1 'polypeptide(L)'
;MASHRKSIWDLTLVRGAAWSSLLKLHPRNMMGNPVMFVVEIGSVITTVLLILHPHEAFGFNLQITLWLWFTVLFANFAEAMAEGRGKAQAETLRKARSETMANRISADGKLEQVASAKLRAGDLVAVAAGELIPGDGEIIEGVASVDESAITGESAPVIREAGGDRSAVTGGTRVLSDHIKVKITSNPGETFLDRMIALVEGASPENAQRNRS
;
A
#
# COMPACT_ATOMS: atom_id res chain seq x y z
N MET A 1 5.72 -0.63 -22.73
CA MET A 1 5.50 -1.91 -22.02
C MET A 1 4.15 -1.84 -21.33
N ALA A 2 3.22 -2.72 -21.69
CA ALA A 2 1.85 -2.69 -21.16
C ALA A 2 1.88 -3.03 -19.67
N SER A 3 1.41 -2.11 -18.83
CA SER A 3 1.13 -2.35 -17.42
C SER A 3 0.09 -3.47 -17.34
N HIS A 4 0.49 -4.64 -16.93
CA HIS A 4 -0.43 -5.69 -16.51
C HIS A 4 -1.16 -5.19 -15.26
N ARG A 5 -2.33 -4.54 -15.45
CA ARG A 5 -3.30 -4.39 -14.38
C ARG A 5 -3.64 -5.81 -13.91
N LYS A 6 -3.06 -6.23 -12.78
CA LYS A 6 -3.47 -7.48 -12.14
C LYS A 6 -4.97 -7.44 -11.96
N SER A 7 -5.65 -8.42 -12.55
CA SER A 7 -7.10 -8.54 -12.49
C SER A 7 -7.55 -8.50 -11.02
N ILE A 8 -8.70 -7.86 -10.79
CA ILE A 8 -9.39 -7.81 -9.48
C ILE A 8 -9.61 -9.22 -8.92
N TRP A 9 -9.61 -10.23 -9.78
CA TRP A 9 -9.81 -11.65 -9.50
C TRP A 9 -8.51 -12.46 -9.67
N ASP A 10 -7.40 -11.97 -9.11
CA ASP A 10 -6.19 -12.80 -9.04
C ASP A 10 -6.47 -14.00 -8.13
N LEU A 11 -6.41 -15.20 -8.70
CA LEU A 11 -6.76 -16.45 -8.02
C LEU A 11 -5.93 -16.66 -6.75
N THR A 12 -4.70 -16.14 -6.74
CA THR A 12 -3.80 -16.22 -5.59
C THR A 12 -4.30 -15.35 -4.43
N LEU A 13 -4.80 -14.14 -4.72
CA LEU A 13 -5.41 -13.26 -3.74
C LEU A 13 -6.70 -13.85 -3.18
N VAL A 14 -7.56 -14.39 -4.05
CA VAL A 14 -8.83 -14.99 -3.64
C VAL A 14 -8.61 -16.21 -2.73
N ARG A 15 -7.68 -17.10 -3.09
CA ARG A 15 -7.34 -18.27 -2.25
C ARG A 15 -6.72 -17.85 -0.92
N GLY A 16 -5.82 -16.85 -0.94
CA GLY A 16 -5.25 -16.29 0.28
C GLY A 16 -6.31 -15.68 1.19
N ALA A 17 -7.23 -14.89 0.62
CA ALA A 17 -8.33 -14.28 1.37
C ALA A 17 -9.30 -15.33 1.95
N ALA A 18 -9.63 -16.37 1.19
CA ALA A 18 -10.47 -17.47 1.67
C ALA A 18 -9.84 -18.20 2.86
N TRP A 19 -8.53 -18.48 2.80
CA TRP A 19 -7.82 -19.07 3.93
C TRP A 19 -7.76 -18.13 5.13
N SER A 20 -7.44 -16.86 4.90
CA SER A 20 -7.39 -15.84 5.95
C SER A 20 -8.75 -15.61 6.61
N SER A 21 -9.86 -15.72 5.86
CA SER A 21 -11.22 -15.59 6.42
C SER A 21 -11.53 -16.63 7.48
N LEU A 22 -11.02 -17.85 7.30
CA LEU A 22 -11.15 -18.93 8.29
C LEU A 22 -10.26 -18.68 9.52
N LEU A 23 -9.03 -18.22 9.32
CA LEU A 23 -8.13 -17.90 10.41
C LEU A 23 -8.62 -16.71 11.26
N LYS A 24 -9.33 -15.77 10.63
CA LYS A 24 -9.94 -14.62 11.31
C LYS A 24 -11.12 -14.99 12.21
N LEU A 25 -11.67 -16.20 12.13
CA LEU A 25 -12.67 -16.71 13.10
C LEU A 25 -12.09 -16.91 14.52
N HIS A 26 -10.81 -16.68 14.72
CA HIS A 26 -10.24 -16.76 16.07
C HIS A 26 -10.77 -15.58 16.91
N PRO A 27 -11.33 -15.79 18.14
CA PRO A 27 -12.01 -14.77 18.94
C PRO A 27 -11.19 -13.51 19.19
N ARG A 28 -9.85 -13.64 19.33
CA ARG A 28 -8.96 -12.49 19.52
C ARG A 28 -8.95 -11.54 18.32
N ASN A 29 -9.06 -12.07 17.11
CA ASN A 29 -9.09 -11.26 15.89
C ASN A 29 -10.44 -10.55 15.75
N MET A 30 -11.52 -11.25 16.11
CA MET A 30 -12.88 -10.71 16.03
C MET A 30 -13.16 -9.61 17.06
N MET A 31 -12.47 -9.60 18.20
CA MET A 31 -12.60 -8.52 19.21
C MET A 31 -12.22 -7.12 18.66
N GLY A 32 -11.46 -7.07 17.58
CA GLY A 32 -11.17 -5.80 16.87
C GLY A 32 -12.40 -5.19 16.18
N ASN A 33 -13.41 -6.00 15.88
CA ASN A 33 -14.68 -5.57 15.30
C ASN A 33 -15.85 -6.07 16.18
N PRO A 34 -16.31 -5.24 17.15
CA PRO A 34 -17.28 -5.68 18.15
C PRO A 34 -18.62 -6.13 17.54
N VAL A 35 -19.03 -5.56 16.41
CA VAL A 35 -20.26 -5.97 15.72
C VAL A 35 -20.15 -7.40 15.19
N MET A 36 -19.05 -7.70 14.49
CA MET A 36 -18.81 -9.02 13.93
C MET A 36 -18.58 -10.07 15.02
N PHE A 37 -17.97 -9.69 16.13
CA PHE A 37 -17.81 -10.56 17.30
C PHE A 37 -19.17 -10.99 17.89
N VAL A 38 -20.13 -10.07 18.01
CA VAL A 38 -21.49 -10.40 18.47
C VAL A 38 -22.19 -11.35 17.49
N VAL A 39 -22.05 -11.13 16.17
CA VAL A 39 -22.64 -12.02 15.15
C VAL A 39 -22.01 -13.40 15.20
N GLU A 40 -20.70 -13.52 15.43
CA GLU A 40 -20.00 -14.79 15.60
C GLU A 40 -20.52 -15.55 16.82
N ILE A 41 -20.65 -14.89 17.99
CA ILE A 41 -21.24 -15.48 19.18
C ILE A 41 -22.67 -15.98 18.89
N GLY A 42 -23.48 -15.17 18.20
CA GLY A 42 -24.82 -15.57 17.77
C GLY A 42 -24.81 -16.81 16.88
N SER A 43 -23.85 -16.89 15.95
CA SER A 43 -23.69 -18.06 15.06
C SER A 43 -23.36 -19.34 15.85
N VAL A 44 -22.49 -19.23 16.86
CA VAL A 44 -22.14 -20.35 17.73
C VAL A 44 -23.36 -20.79 18.57
N ILE A 45 -24.06 -19.83 19.19
CA ILE A 45 -25.24 -20.11 20.02
C ILE A 45 -26.32 -20.80 19.17
N THR A 46 -26.66 -20.28 17.99
CA THR A 46 -27.66 -20.88 17.10
C THR A 46 -27.24 -22.26 16.63
N THR A 47 -25.96 -22.50 16.39
CA THR A 47 -25.43 -23.83 16.05
C THR A 47 -25.64 -24.81 17.21
N VAL A 48 -25.31 -24.39 18.43
CA VAL A 48 -25.49 -25.22 19.64
C VAL A 48 -26.99 -25.55 19.85
N LEU A 49 -27.87 -24.56 19.74
CA LEU A 49 -29.32 -24.76 19.87
C LEU A 49 -29.86 -25.70 18.79
N LEU A 50 -29.41 -25.59 17.56
CA LEU A 50 -29.78 -26.48 16.47
C LEU A 50 -29.44 -27.95 16.75
N ILE A 51 -28.29 -28.18 17.40
CA ILE A 51 -27.81 -29.52 17.78
C ILE A 51 -28.61 -30.07 18.98
N LEU A 52 -28.88 -29.22 19.97
CA LEU A 52 -29.58 -29.65 21.19
C LEU A 52 -31.09 -29.84 21.00
N HIS A 53 -31.70 -29.08 20.08
CA HIS A 53 -33.16 -29.09 19.83
C HIS A 53 -33.50 -29.38 18.37
N PRO A 54 -33.14 -30.56 17.82
CA PRO A 54 -33.27 -30.85 16.39
C PRO A 54 -34.73 -31.01 15.92
N HIS A 55 -35.68 -31.08 16.85
CA HIS A 55 -37.11 -31.30 16.52
C HIS A 55 -37.93 -30.00 16.50
N GLU A 56 -37.41 -28.91 17.00
CA GLU A 56 -38.09 -27.62 17.06
C GLU A 56 -37.73 -26.75 15.86
N ALA A 57 -38.68 -26.56 14.93
CA ALA A 57 -38.51 -25.66 13.75
C ALA A 57 -37.16 -25.80 13.05
N PHE A 58 -36.68 -27.06 12.87
CA PHE A 58 -35.32 -27.35 12.37
C PHE A 58 -34.96 -26.56 11.11
N GLY A 59 -35.87 -26.52 10.11
CA GLY A 59 -35.61 -25.82 8.85
C GLY A 59 -35.36 -24.30 9.04
N PHE A 60 -36.13 -23.67 9.94
CA PHE A 60 -35.99 -22.26 10.24
C PHE A 60 -34.68 -21.97 11.01
N ASN A 61 -34.39 -22.75 12.03
CA ASN A 61 -33.18 -22.63 12.82
C ASN A 61 -31.92 -22.90 11.99
N LEU A 62 -31.95 -23.89 11.09
CA LEU A 62 -30.89 -24.19 10.16
C LEU A 62 -30.63 -23.00 9.21
N GLN A 63 -31.72 -22.45 8.64
CA GLN A 63 -31.60 -21.29 7.74
C GLN A 63 -30.96 -20.10 8.43
N ILE A 64 -31.37 -19.73 9.64
CA ILE A 64 -30.77 -18.63 10.41
C ILE A 64 -29.30 -18.92 10.67
N THR A 65 -28.95 -20.10 11.14
CA THR A 65 -27.58 -20.51 11.43
C THR A 65 -26.69 -20.39 10.19
N LEU A 66 -27.16 -20.89 9.04
CA LEU A 66 -26.42 -20.78 7.78
C LEU A 66 -26.22 -19.33 7.35
N TRP A 67 -27.24 -18.46 7.47
CA TRP A 67 -27.11 -17.04 7.14
C TRP A 67 -26.14 -16.31 8.05
N LEU A 68 -26.13 -16.58 9.35
CA LEU A 68 -25.20 -16.00 10.29
C LEU A 68 -23.75 -16.40 9.97
N TRP A 69 -23.48 -17.69 9.74
CA TRP A 69 -22.16 -18.16 9.35
C TRP A 69 -21.72 -17.60 8.00
N PHE A 70 -22.63 -17.54 7.03
CA PHE A 70 -22.34 -16.91 5.75
C PHE A 70 -21.95 -15.43 5.93
N THR A 71 -22.67 -14.70 6.77
CA THR A 71 -22.38 -13.29 7.05
C THR A 71 -20.99 -13.11 7.65
N VAL A 72 -20.64 -13.90 8.67
CA VAL A 72 -19.31 -13.83 9.31
C VAL A 72 -18.21 -14.18 8.34
N LEU A 73 -18.33 -15.29 7.62
CA LEU A 73 -17.32 -15.73 6.66
C LEU A 73 -17.17 -14.75 5.50
N PHE A 74 -18.27 -14.23 4.97
CA PHE A 74 -18.24 -13.27 3.88
C PHE A 74 -17.61 -11.92 4.32
N ALA A 75 -17.94 -11.44 5.51
CA ALA A 75 -17.34 -10.23 6.04
C ALA A 75 -15.83 -10.38 6.24
N ASN A 76 -15.38 -11.48 6.85
CA ASN A 76 -13.96 -11.79 7.02
C ASN A 76 -13.24 -11.94 5.67
N PHE A 77 -13.91 -12.55 4.68
CA PHE A 77 -13.37 -12.68 3.33
C PHE A 77 -13.21 -11.30 2.66
N ALA A 78 -14.23 -10.45 2.73
CA ALA A 78 -14.20 -9.11 2.15
C ALA A 78 -13.08 -8.26 2.78
N GLU A 79 -12.92 -8.34 4.09
CA GLU A 79 -11.83 -7.67 4.82
C GLU A 79 -10.46 -8.21 4.41
N ALA A 80 -10.28 -9.54 4.35
CA ALA A 80 -9.03 -10.16 3.91
C ALA A 80 -8.67 -9.81 2.45
N MET A 81 -9.66 -9.68 1.57
CA MET A 81 -9.47 -9.20 0.20
C MET A 81 -8.99 -7.75 0.16
N ALA A 82 -9.58 -6.87 0.98
CA ALA A 82 -9.17 -5.46 1.06
C ALA A 82 -7.73 -5.34 1.56
N GLU A 83 -7.36 -6.05 2.63
CA GLU A 83 -5.99 -6.10 3.17
C GLU A 83 -4.97 -6.67 2.15
N GLY A 84 -5.33 -7.76 1.47
CA GLY A 84 -4.47 -8.39 0.47
C GLY A 84 -4.17 -7.44 -0.70
N ARG A 85 -5.13 -6.64 -1.12
CA ARG A 85 -4.93 -5.59 -2.14
C ARG A 85 -4.00 -4.48 -1.65
N GLY A 86 -4.21 -4.00 -0.43
CA GLY A 86 -3.36 -2.98 0.18
C GLY A 86 -1.89 -3.45 0.25
N LYS A 87 -1.66 -4.66 0.75
CA LYS A 87 -0.32 -5.27 0.82
C LYS A 87 0.33 -5.42 -0.57
N ALA A 88 -0.42 -5.90 -1.57
CA ALA A 88 0.09 -6.04 -2.93
C ALA A 88 0.44 -4.69 -3.58
N GLN A 89 -0.33 -3.65 -3.32
CA GLN A 89 -0.07 -2.31 -3.82
C GLN A 89 1.17 -1.70 -3.16
N ALA A 90 1.30 -1.83 -1.84
CA ALA A 90 2.47 -1.40 -1.09
C ALA A 90 3.75 -2.12 -1.57
N GLU A 91 3.68 -3.42 -1.81
CA GLU A 91 4.81 -4.20 -2.34
C GLU A 91 5.22 -3.75 -3.75
N THR A 92 4.26 -3.41 -4.60
CA THR A 92 4.54 -2.89 -5.95
C THR A 92 5.28 -1.55 -5.87
N LEU A 93 4.87 -0.65 -4.97
CA LEU A 93 5.54 0.62 -4.74
C LEU A 93 6.96 0.43 -4.19
N ARG A 94 7.15 -0.51 -3.25
CA ARG A 94 8.48 -0.86 -2.72
C ARG A 94 9.42 -1.39 -3.79
N LYS A 95 8.94 -2.27 -4.68
CA LYS A 95 9.74 -2.80 -5.79
C LYS A 95 10.15 -1.70 -6.77
N ALA A 96 9.20 -0.86 -7.17
CA ALA A 96 9.49 0.27 -8.06
C ALA A 96 10.61 1.17 -7.50
N ARG A 97 10.62 1.40 -6.18
CA ARG A 97 11.67 2.16 -5.52
C ARG A 97 13.01 1.44 -5.49
N SER A 98 13.03 0.15 -5.13
CA SER A 98 14.30 -0.60 -4.97
C SER A 98 15.03 -0.84 -6.28
N GLU A 99 14.32 -0.87 -7.40
CA GLU A 99 14.87 -1.08 -8.75
C GLU A 99 15.34 0.22 -9.43
N THR A 100 15.06 1.38 -8.85
CA THR A 100 15.45 2.67 -9.44
C THR A 100 16.93 2.94 -9.14
N MET A 101 17.72 3.15 -10.20
CA MET A 101 19.10 3.61 -10.11
C MET A 101 19.13 5.14 -10.17
N ALA A 102 20.03 5.73 -9.42
CA ALA A 102 20.25 7.17 -9.39
C ALA A 102 21.66 7.52 -9.84
N ASN A 103 21.78 8.59 -10.61
CA ASN A 103 23.07 9.15 -11.00
C ASN A 103 23.50 10.18 -9.94
N ARG A 104 24.17 9.70 -8.88
CA ARG A 104 24.68 10.56 -7.80
C ARG A 104 25.89 11.36 -8.30
N ILE A 105 25.92 12.64 -7.96
CA ILE A 105 27.06 13.51 -8.24
C ILE A 105 28.00 13.45 -7.02
N SER A 106 29.18 12.92 -7.22
CA SER A 106 30.23 12.81 -6.22
C SER A 106 30.90 14.19 -5.96
N ALA A 107 31.65 14.32 -4.87
CA ALA A 107 32.30 15.57 -4.49
C ALA A 107 33.30 16.11 -5.55
N ASP A 108 33.85 15.21 -6.37
CA ASP A 108 34.71 15.53 -7.52
C ASP A 108 33.91 15.77 -8.82
N GLY A 109 32.59 15.89 -8.76
CA GLY A 109 31.72 16.19 -9.89
C GLY A 109 31.47 15.01 -10.84
N LYS A 110 31.92 13.80 -10.51
CA LYS A 110 31.67 12.59 -11.32
C LYS A 110 30.31 12.00 -11.02
N LEU A 111 29.69 11.40 -12.04
CA LEU A 111 28.46 10.66 -11.90
C LEU A 111 28.77 9.23 -11.45
N GLU A 112 28.12 8.80 -10.39
CA GLU A 112 28.18 7.46 -9.85
C GLU A 112 26.76 6.87 -9.83
N GLN A 113 26.59 5.68 -10.42
CA GLN A 113 25.32 4.96 -10.35
C GLN A 113 25.17 4.26 -9.00
N VAL A 114 24.15 4.67 -8.26
CA VAL A 114 23.80 4.07 -6.96
C VAL A 114 22.33 3.68 -6.92
N ALA A 115 21.99 2.65 -6.14
CA ALA A 115 20.58 2.34 -5.91
C ALA A 115 19.92 3.51 -5.14
N SER A 116 18.72 3.93 -5.53
CA SER A 116 17.98 5.03 -4.89
C SER A 116 17.80 4.82 -3.38
N ALA A 117 17.68 3.58 -2.94
CA ALA A 117 17.58 3.20 -1.53
C ALA A 117 18.83 3.54 -0.70
N LYS A 118 19.98 3.84 -1.34
CA LYS A 118 21.23 4.22 -0.66
C LYS A 118 21.42 5.73 -0.56
N LEU A 119 20.59 6.50 -1.24
CA LEU A 119 20.66 7.97 -1.17
C LEU A 119 20.35 8.46 0.25
N ARG A 120 20.99 9.55 0.63
CA ARG A 120 20.83 10.23 1.91
C ARG A 120 20.47 11.69 1.70
N ALA A 121 19.86 12.30 2.70
CA ALA A 121 19.63 13.74 2.71
C ALA A 121 20.98 14.47 2.54
N GLY A 122 21.03 15.41 1.59
CA GLY A 122 22.22 16.14 1.18
C GLY A 122 22.91 15.59 -0.08
N ASP A 123 22.65 14.36 -0.51
CA ASP A 123 23.17 13.83 -1.78
C ASP A 123 22.65 14.64 -2.97
N LEU A 124 23.53 14.85 -3.95
CA LEU A 124 23.17 15.48 -5.22
C LEU A 124 23.01 14.43 -6.29
N VAL A 125 21.93 14.51 -7.07
CA VAL A 125 21.64 13.60 -8.16
C VAL A 125 21.32 14.36 -9.45
N ALA A 126 21.78 13.82 -10.57
CA ALA A 126 21.38 14.28 -11.89
C ALA A 126 20.24 13.40 -12.41
N VAL A 127 19.17 14.01 -12.92
CA VAL A 127 18.03 13.31 -13.49
C VAL A 127 17.74 13.89 -14.86
N ALA A 128 17.77 13.05 -15.87
CA ALA A 128 17.51 13.41 -17.26
C ALA A 128 16.06 13.09 -17.69
N ALA A 129 15.66 13.65 -18.84
CA ALA A 129 14.36 13.35 -19.44
C ALA A 129 14.17 11.84 -19.63
N GLY A 130 12.99 11.34 -19.24
CA GLY A 130 12.63 9.93 -19.25
C GLY A 130 12.99 9.17 -17.96
N GLU A 131 13.83 9.71 -17.10
CA GLU A 131 14.23 9.08 -15.84
C GLU A 131 13.23 9.37 -14.71
N LEU A 132 13.21 8.49 -13.71
CA LEU A 132 12.46 8.69 -12.47
C LEU A 132 13.32 9.49 -11.47
N ILE A 133 12.70 10.42 -10.78
CA ILE A 133 13.33 11.13 -9.65
C ILE A 133 13.52 10.10 -8.52
N PRO A 134 14.77 9.89 -8.06
CA PRO A 134 15.08 8.74 -7.21
C PRO A 134 14.71 8.92 -5.73
N GLY A 135 14.35 10.11 -5.32
CA GLY A 135 13.96 10.42 -3.93
C GLY A 135 13.37 11.81 -3.82
N ASP A 136 12.79 12.13 -2.67
CA ASP A 136 12.26 13.46 -2.42
C ASP A 136 13.40 14.46 -2.28
N GLY A 137 13.23 15.62 -2.88
CA GLY A 137 14.30 16.61 -2.90
C GLY A 137 13.87 17.98 -3.42
N GLU A 138 14.86 18.80 -3.63
CA GLU A 138 14.72 20.15 -4.22
C GLU A 138 15.62 20.29 -5.44
N ILE A 139 15.06 20.85 -6.51
CA ILE A 139 15.85 21.21 -7.69
C ILE A 139 16.76 22.37 -7.33
N ILE A 140 18.06 22.17 -7.50
CA ILE A 140 19.10 23.20 -7.27
C ILE A 140 19.61 23.80 -8.57
N GLU A 141 19.41 23.11 -9.70
CA GLU A 141 19.83 23.58 -11.03
C GLU A 141 18.91 22.96 -12.10
N GLY A 142 18.50 23.79 -13.07
CA GLY A 142 17.68 23.39 -14.20
C GLY A 142 16.20 23.68 -14.04
N VAL A 143 15.47 23.38 -15.09
CA VAL A 143 14.01 23.43 -15.17
C VAL A 143 13.53 22.22 -15.97
N ALA A 144 12.45 21.60 -15.56
CA ALA A 144 11.90 20.45 -16.26
C ALA A 144 10.38 20.35 -16.13
N SER A 145 9.77 19.73 -17.12
CA SER A 145 8.39 19.24 -17.02
C SER A 145 8.40 17.88 -16.33
N VAL A 146 7.63 17.72 -15.30
CA VAL A 146 7.57 16.51 -14.45
C VAL A 146 6.17 15.93 -14.48
N ASP A 147 6.08 14.63 -14.75
CA ASP A 147 4.85 13.85 -14.63
C ASP A 147 4.73 13.35 -13.17
N GLU A 148 3.77 13.89 -12.47
CA GLU A 148 3.44 13.54 -11.08
C GLU A 148 2.20 12.63 -10.99
N SER A 149 1.67 12.16 -12.11
CA SER A 149 0.42 11.38 -12.19
C SER A 149 0.44 10.11 -11.33
N ALA A 150 1.61 9.51 -11.15
CA ALA A 150 1.78 8.33 -10.30
C ALA A 150 1.48 8.61 -8.80
N ILE A 151 1.54 9.87 -8.38
CA ILE A 151 1.39 10.32 -6.99
C ILE A 151 0.09 11.10 -6.82
N THR A 152 -0.13 12.11 -7.66
CA THR A 152 -1.30 13.01 -7.56
C THR A 152 -2.53 12.46 -8.25
N GLY A 153 -2.36 11.54 -9.20
CA GLY A 153 -3.42 11.07 -10.10
C GLY A 153 -3.74 12.04 -11.24
N GLU A 154 -3.12 13.23 -11.28
CA GLU A 154 -3.32 14.22 -12.32
C GLU A 154 -2.40 13.95 -13.53
N SER A 155 -2.98 13.88 -14.72
CA SER A 155 -2.23 13.57 -15.94
C SER A 155 -1.51 14.79 -16.57
N ALA A 156 -1.75 15.99 -16.05
CA ALA A 156 -1.12 17.21 -16.56
C ALA A 156 0.30 17.36 -16.00
N PRO A 157 1.34 17.48 -16.85
CA PRO A 157 2.70 17.70 -16.36
C PRO A 157 2.83 19.04 -15.63
N VAL A 158 3.67 19.06 -14.60
CA VAL A 158 3.96 20.26 -13.80
C VAL A 158 5.37 20.75 -14.12
N ILE A 159 5.53 22.07 -14.28
CA ILE A 159 6.85 22.67 -14.44
C ILE A 159 7.49 22.82 -13.06
N ARG A 160 8.67 22.24 -12.92
CA ARG A 160 9.53 22.31 -11.74
C ARG A 160 10.84 23.00 -12.09
N GLU A 161 11.33 23.90 -11.26
CA GLU A 161 12.50 24.74 -11.52
C GLU A 161 13.31 25.02 -10.26
N ALA A 162 14.58 25.33 -10.42
CA ALA A 162 15.44 25.69 -9.31
C ALA A 162 15.01 27.01 -8.67
N GLY A 163 14.88 27.02 -7.35
CA GLY A 163 14.50 28.17 -6.54
C GLY A 163 13.01 28.42 -6.42
N GLY A 164 12.59 28.94 -5.26
CA GLY A 164 11.20 29.27 -4.94
C GLY A 164 10.29 28.04 -4.70
N ASP A 165 9.00 28.28 -4.81
CA ASP A 165 7.94 27.31 -4.43
C ASP A 165 7.83 26.11 -5.39
N ARG A 166 8.51 26.16 -6.56
CA ARG A 166 8.46 25.11 -7.57
C ARG A 166 9.67 24.18 -7.56
N SER A 167 10.57 24.34 -6.61
CA SER A 167 11.80 23.54 -6.54
C SER A 167 11.57 22.14 -5.95
N ALA A 168 10.52 21.94 -5.15
CA ALA A 168 10.25 20.67 -4.51
C ALA A 168 9.84 19.61 -5.52
N VAL A 169 10.43 18.41 -5.42
CA VAL A 169 10.14 17.24 -6.24
C VAL A 169 9.99 16.00 -5.37
N THR A 170 9.15 15.09 -5.83
CA THR A 170 8.83 13.84 -5.11
C THR A 170 9.44 12.63 -5.83
N GLY A 171 10.04 11.75 -5.05
CA GLY A 171 10.59 10.48 -5.56
C GLY A 171 9.51 9.62 -6.22
N GLY A 172 9.87 8.99 -7.36
CA GLY A 172 8.96 8.17 -8.15
C GLY A 172 8.20 8.92 -9.25
N THR A 173 8.29 10.26 -9.30
CA THR A 173 7.80 11.07 -10.43
C THR A 173 8.78 11.03 -11.61
N ARG A 174 8.31 11.33 -12.81
CA ARG A 174 9.12 11.21 -14.03
C ARG A 174 9.43 12.55 -14.65
N VAL A 175 10.70 12.80 -14.96
CA VAL A 175 11.13 13.94 -15.75
C VAL A 175 10.76 13.72 -17.21
N LEU A 176 10.04 14.66 -17.84
CA LEU A 176 9.61 14.57 -19.23
C LEU A 176 10.49 15.35 -20.19
N SER A 177 11.05 16.46 -19.75
CA SER A 177 11.91 17.31 -20.58
C SER A 177 13.17 17.72 -19.81
N ASP A 178 14.23 18.02 -20.58
CA ASP A 178 15.49 18.55 -20.08
C ASP A 178 16.21 17.68 -19.04
N HIS A 179 17.02 18.27 -18.23
CA HIS A 179 17.73 17.63 -17.11
C HIS A 179 17.77 18.57 -15.91
N ILE A 180 17.72 17.98 -14.73
CA ILE A 180 17.74 18.72 -13.46
C ILE A 180 18.77 18.13 -12.52
N LYS A 181 19.32 18.97 -11.64
CA LYS A 181 20.06 18.52 -10.47
C LYS A 181 19.19 18.67 -9.24
N VAL A 182 19.04 17.60 -8.52
CA VAL A 182 18.20 17.50 -7.32
C VAL A 182 19.07 17.25 -6.10
N LYS A 183 18.88 18.05 -5.07
CA LYS A 183 19.41 17.78 -3.73
C LYS A 183 18.40 16.97 -2.96
N ILE A 184 18.76 15.77 -2.57
CA ILE A 184 17.90 14.88 -1.78
C ILE A 184 17.67 15.50 -0.39
N THR A 185 16.43 15.54 0.06
CA THR A 185 16.02 16.11 1.36
C THR A 185 15.58 15.07 2.37
N SER A 186 15.24 13.86 1.93
CA SER A 186 14.72 12.78 2.79
C SER A 186 15.67 11.60 2.86
N ASN A 187 15.80 11.00 4.04
CA ASN A 187 16.50 9.72 4.20
C ASN A 187 15.62 8.53 3.78
N PRO A 188 16.19 7.35 3.52
CA PRO A 188 15.43 6.13 3.33
C PRO A 188 14.55 5.84 4.55
N GLY A 189 13.27 5.56 4.31
CA GLY A 189 12.27 5.39 5.35
C GLY A 189 11.44 6.64 5.66
N GLU A 190 11.89 7.83 5.21
CA GLU A 190 11.24 9.12 5.48
C GLU A 190 10.62 9.76 4.23
N THR A 191 10.76 9.12 3.06
CA THR A 191 10.22 9.65 1.81
C THR A 191 8.70 9.69 1.80
N PHE A 192 8.13 10.51 0.92
CA PHE A 192 6.67 10.56 0.71
C PHE A 192 6.10 9.18 0.41
N LEU A 193 6.77 8.38 -0.44
CA LEU A 193 6.38 7.01 -0.73
C LEU A 193 6.44 6.10 0.51
N ASP A 194 7.45 6.24 1.36
CA ASP A 194 7.55 5.48 2.61
C ASP A 194 6.38 5.78 3.55
N ARG A 195 6.02 7.06 3.66
CA ARG A 195 4.86 7.50 4.46
C ARG A 195 3.55 6.96 3.90
N MET A 196 3.37 6.99 2.57
CA MET A 196 2.19 6.42 1.92
C MET A 196 2.09 4.91 2.16
N ILE A 197 3.18 4.18 2.04
CA ILE A 197 3.25 2.74 2.33
C ILE A 197 2.88 2.49 3.79
N ALA A 198 3.46 3.25 4.72
CA ALA A 198 3.16 3.13 6.15
C ALA A 198 1.69 3.40 6.48
N LEU A 199 1.05 4.38 5.81
CA LEU A 199 -0.38 4.65 5.96
C LEU A 199 -1.24 3.47 5.46
N VAL A 200 -0.90 2.89 4.31
CA VAL A 200 -1.63 1.73 3.76
C VAL A 200 -1.44 0.49 4.63
N GLU A 201 -0.24 0.26 5.15
CA GLU A 201 0.07 -0.85 6.06
C GLU A 201 -0.46 -0.62 7.48
N GLY A 202 -0.43 0.62 7.96
CA GLY A 202 -0.95 1.01 9.28
C GLY A 202 -2.47 1.00 9.36
N ALA A 203 -3.17 1.13 8.23
CA ALA A 203 -4.60 0.94 8.13
C ALA A 203 -5.01 -0.55 8.24
N SER A 204 -4.05 -1.49 8.18
CA SER A 204 -4.33 -2.91 8.41
C SER A 204 -4.50 -3.18 9.92
N PRO A 205 -5.58 -3.87 10.35
CA PRO A 205 -5.90 -4.11 11.77
C PRO A 205 -4.78 -4.78 12.57
N GLU A 206 -3.93 -5.56 11.92
CA GLU A 206 -2.76 -6.22 12.53
C GLU A 206 -1.72 -5.25 13.12
N ASN A 207 -1.54 -4.09 12.50
CA ASN A 207 -0.56 -3.10 12.97
C ASN A 207 -1.12 -2.15 14.03
N ALA A 208 -2.44 -1.94 14.06
CA ALA A 208 -3.09 -1.17 15.11
C ALA A 208 -2.97 -1.84 16.51
N GLN A 209 -2.83 -3.17 16.56
CA GLN A 209 -2.60 -3.92 17.79
C GLN A 209 -1.13 -3.88 18.25
N ARG A 210 -0.17 -3.82 17.32
CA ARG A 210 1.27 -3.82 17.65
C ARG A 210 1.76 -2.52 18.29
N ASN A 211 1.09 -1.39 17.98
CA ASN A 211 1.42 -0.08 18.56
C ASN A 211 0.73 0.21 19.90
N ARG A 212 -0.06 -0.72 20.44
CA ARG A 212 -0.74 -0.61 21.74
C ARG A 212 -0.16 -1.52 22.84
N SER A 213 0.86 -2.28 22.52
CA SER A 213 1.64 -3.12 23.46
C SER A 213 3.03 -2.52 23.68
#